data_5ca08925a9db1df7f94c054f814d5e15
#
_entry.id   5ca08925a9db1df7f94c054f814d5e15
#
_cell.length_a   1.000
_cell.length_b   1.000
_cell.length_c   1.000
_cell.angle_alpha   90.00
_cell.angle_beta   90.00
_cell.angle_gamma   90.00
#
_symmetry.space_group_name_H-M   'P 1'
#
loop_
_entity.id
_entity.type
_entity.pdbx_description
1 polymer ?
#
loop_
_entity_poly.entity_id
_entity_poly.type
_entity_poly.pdbx_seq_one_letter_code
_entity_poly.pdbx_strand_id
1 'polypeptide(L)'
;MPRSLKVAPDQLPKVHLAIQRKGYPSQKQFAADVVPSLSTVKKFLKGDAIDYENFRELCDKLDLDWQELVCIPENISLVSTLPQFEGEGELSPFNPSYPVAHPAGFFGRSRELHRCFGLLKSRPLQNIAIIGAKKSGKTSLLKHLAQITVTPPQQLRSDQKSDWLPNPTQYKWVFVDLQDPRLGSRDGLFKHLLRAIGLTIDTCDLEQFMDLMSTHLQQPTVILLDEIDAVLKRDCDLDDLFWESLRSLASHHSGGHLAFILTSREHPTHLAAHTGHSSPFFNIFGYAPILGALAESDARTLVQSSPLPFAPDDIDWIITQSECWPFLLQLLCQCRLEALQHPELEETWKQDGLEQLKFYLQK
;
A
#
# COMPACT_ATOMS: atom_id res chain seq x y z
N MET A 1 -14.50 -8.00 -8.60
CA MET A 1 -14.04 -8.98 -9.60
C MET A 1 -13.67 -8.21 -10.85
N PRO A 2 -12.55 -8.52 -11.52
CA PRO A 2 -12.19 -7.84 -12.76
C PRO A 2 -13.30 -8.06 -13.80
N ARG A 3 -13.71 -7.01 -14.51
CA ARG A 3 -14.74 -7.10 -15.55
C ARG A 3 -14.33 -7.95 -16.75
N SER A 4 -13.04 -8.18 -16.94
CA SER A 4 -12.49 -8.97 -18.04
C SER A 4 -11.25 -9.74 -17.61
N LEU A 5 -11.05 -10.94 -18.18
CA LEU A 5 -9.90 -11.82 -17.98
C LEU A 5 -9.23 -12.14 -19.30
N LYS A 6 -7.93 -12.50 -19.27
CA LYS A 6 -7.17 -12.97 -20.41
C LYS A 6 -6.31 -14.18 -20.03
N VAL A 7 -6.10 -15.08 -21.00
CA VAL A 7 -5.19 -16.23 -20.81
C VAL A 7 -3.75 -15.74 -20.74
N ALA A 8 -2.99 -16.25 -19.78
CA ALA A 8 -1.57 -15.98 -19.67
C ALA A 8 -0.83 -16.49 -20.94
N PRO A 9 0.15 -15.75 -21.50
CA PRO A 9 0.84 -16.14 -22.72
C PRO A 9 1.50 -17.51 -22.65
N ASP A 10 2.02 -17.90 -21.50
CA ASP A 10 2.64 -19.19 -21.20
C ASP A 10 1.61 -20.33 -21.07
N GLN A 11 0.33 -20.02 -20.80
CA GLN A 11 -0.77 -20.97 -20.67
C GLN A 11 -1.55 -21.17 -21.98
N LEU A 12 -1.33 -20.36 -23.01
CA LEU A 12 -1.98 -20.52 -24.32
C LEU A 12 -1.77 -21.91 -24.94
N PRO A 13 -0.58 -22.54 -24.87
CA PRO A 13 -0.40 -23.92 -25.35
C PRO A 13 -1.29 -24.93 -24.64
N LYS A 14 -1.54 -24.76 -23.32
CA LYS A 14 -2.42 -25.63 -22.51
C LYS A 14 -3.88 -25.53 -23.00
N VAL A 15 -4.34 -24.33 -23.32
CA VAL A 15 -5.68 -24.07 -23.85
C VAL A 15 -5.84 -24.72 -25.25
N HIS A 16 -4.88 -24.54 -26.13
CA HIS A 16 -4.91 -25.17 -27.47
C HIS A 16 -4.89 -26.69 -27.39
N LEU A 17 -4.11 -27.26 -26.48
CA LEU A 17 -4.07 -28.71 -26.24
C LEU A 17 -5.41 -29.24 -25.71
N ALA A 18 -6.08 -28.50 -24.82
CA ALA A 18 -7.38 -28.87 -24.27
C ALA A 18 -8.46 -28.92 -25.36
N ILE A 19 -8.47 -27.97 -26.30
CA ILE A 19 -9.38 -27.99 -27.46
C ILE A 19 -9.17 -29.25 -28.31
N GLN A 20 -7.92 -29.61 -28.58
CA GLN A 20 -7.61 -30.84 -29.33
C GLN A 20 -8.05 -32.11 -28.55
N ARG A 21 -7.81 -32.18 -27.25
CA ARG A 21 -8.26 -33.30 -26.38
C ARG A 21 -9.76 -33.46 -26.34
N LYS A 22 -10.51 -32.36 -26.37
CA LYS A 22 -11.98 -32.37 -26.44
C LYS A 22 -12.54 -32.69 -27.82
N GLY A 23 -11.66 -32.90 -28.81
CA GLY A 23 -12.05 -33.33 -30.17
C GLY A 23 -12.66 -32.23 -31.02
N TYR A 24 -12.41 -30.95 -30.76
CA TYR A 24 -12.89 -29.87 -31.62
C TYR A 24 -11.97 -29.65 -32.79
N PRO A 25 -12.41 -29.98 -34.04
CA PRO A 25 -11.57 -29.87 -35.23
C PRO A 25 -11.40 -28.44 -35.74
N SER A 26 -12.20 -27.48 -35.23
CA SER A 26 -12.08 -26.07 -35.59
C SER A 26 -12.61 -25.14 -34.50
N GLN A 27 -12.08 -23.89 -34.44
CA GLN A 27 -12.59 -22.85 -33.56
C GLN A 27 -14.08 -22.55 -33.79
N LYS A 28 -14.58 -22.76 -35.00
CA LYS A 28 -15.98 -22.55 -35.37
C LYS A 28 -16.87 -23.60 -34.74
N GLN A 29 -16.41 -24.83 -34.65
CA GLN A 29 -17.12 -25.93 -33.98
C GLN A 29 -17.12 -25.80 -32.47
N PHE A 30 -16.01 -25.39 -31.90
CA PHE A 30 -15.95 -25.06 -30.47
C PHE A 30 -16.90 -23.90 -30.13
N ALA A 31 -16.92 -22.83 -30.95
CA ALA A 31 -17.83 -21.70 -30.73
C ALA A 31 -19.32 -22.07 -30.94
N ALA A 32 -19.66 -23.12 -31.64
CA ALA A 32 -21.02 -23.60 -31.79
C ALA A 32 -21.52 -24.38 -30.55
N ASP A 33 -20.60 -24.81 -29.70
CA ASP A 33 -20.86 -25.67 -28.52
C ASP A 33 -20.79 -24.91 -27.18
N VAL A 34 -20.58 -23.61 -27.25
CA VAL A 34 -20.48 -22.68 -26.09
C VAL A 34 -21.39 -21.47 -26.34
N VAL A 35 -21.80 -20.80 -25.23
CA VAL A 35 -22.63 -19.59 -25.31
C VAL A 35 -21.86 -18.38 -25.87
N PRO A 36 -20.55 -18.18 -25.57
CA PRO A 36 -19.78 -17.07 -26.11
C PRO A 36 -19.68 -17.09 -27.64
N SER A 37 -19.75 -15.90 -28.25
CA SER A 37 -19.68 -15.76 -29.70
C SER A 37 -18.34 -16.23 -30.27
N LEU A 38 -18.28 -16.57 -31.58
CA LEU A 38 -17.05 -16.93 -32.27
C LEU A 38 -15.95 -15.84 -32.13
N SER A 39 -16.33 -14.57 -32.06
CA SER A 39 -15.38 -13.47 -31.83
C SER A 39 -14.78 -13.52 -30.43
N THR A 40 -15.57 -13.87 -29.43
CA THR A 40 -15.13 -14.05 -28.03
C THR A 40 -14.21 -15.27 -27.91
N VAL A 41 -14.57 -16.40 -28.53
CA VAL A 41 -13.70 -17.58 -28.59
C VAL A 41 -12.35 -17.28 -29.27
N LYS A 42 -12.33 -16.53 -30.36
CA LYS A 42 -11.09 -16.12 -31.00
C LYS A 42 -10.20 -15.24 -30.11
N LYS A 43 -10.80 -14.31 -29.35
CA LYS A 43 -10.07 -13.48 -28.38
C LYS A 43 -9.47 -14.34 -27.27
N PHE A 44 -10.26 -15.26 -26.71
CA PHE A 44 -9.79 -16.19 -25.67
C PHE A 44 -8.56 -16.99 -26.14
N LEU A 45 -8.61 -17.55 -27.34
CA LEU A 45 -7.53 -18.34 -27.93
C LEU A 45 -6.29 -17.54 -28.34
N LYS A 46 -6.41 -16.23 -28.46
CA LYS A 46 -5.29 -15.31 -28.69
C LYS A 46 -4.69 -14.75 -27.41
N GLY A 47 -5.36 -14.97 -26.27
CA GLY A 47 -4.97 -14.36 -25.00
C GLY A 47 -5.42 -12.90 -24.87
N ASP A 48 -6.39 -12.46 -25.67
CA ASP A 48 -7.02 -11.14 -25.52
C ASP A 48 -8.04 -11.15 -24.38
N ALA A 49 -8.28 -9.99 -23.78
CA ALA A 49 -9.22 -9.87 -22.69
C ALA A 49 -10.67 -10.10 -23.13
N ILE A 50 -11.40 -10.92 -22.40
CA ILE A 50 -12.84 -11.18 -22.57
C ILE A 50 -13.55 -11.05 -21.22
N ASP A 51 -14.88 -10.89 -21.23
CA ASP A 51 -15.70 -10.81 -20.05
C ASP A 51 -15.51 -12.02 -19.12
N TYR A 52 -15.62 -11.79 -17.79
CA TYR A 52 -15.35 -12.78 -16.76
C TYR A 52 -16.24 -14.02 -16.88
N GLU A 53 -17.54 -13.85 -17.13
CA GLU A 53 -18.48 -14.99 -17.24
C GLU A 53 -18.17 -15.83 -18.49
N ASN A 54 -17.91 -15.17 -19.62
CA ASN A 54 -17.49 -15.83 -20.84
C ASN A 54 -16.15 -16.57 -20.67
N PHE A 55 -15.22 -16.01 -19.90
CA PHE A 55 -13.92 -16.64 -19.64
C PHE A 55 -14.10 -17.93 -18.85
N ARG A 56 -14.89 -17.90 -17.77
CA ARG A 56 -15.20 -19.08 -16.95
C ARG A 56 -15.86 -20.17 -17.77
N GLU A 57 -16.89 -19.82 -18.53
CA GLU A 57 -17.63 -20.80 -19.34
C GLU A 57 -16.73 -21.52 -20.35
N LEU A 58 -15.81 -20.78 -21.00
CA LEU A 58 -14.84 -21.38 -21.92
C LEU A 58 -13.86 -22.30 -21.19
N CYS A 59 -13.42 -21.95 -20.00
CA CYS A 59 -12.56 -22.79 -19.17
C CYS A 59 -13.29 -24.06 -18.71
N ASP A 60 -14.49 -23.92 -18.17
CA ASP A 60 -15.32 -25.04 -17.69
C ASP A 60 -15.60 -26.05 -18.82
N LYS A 61 -15.89 -25.55 -20.04
CA LYS A 61 -16.11 -26.41 -21.22
C LYS A 61 -14.87 -27.19 -21.64
N LEU A 62 -13.68 -26.65 -21.36
CA LEU A 62 -12.39 -27.28 -21.68
C LEU A 62 -11.82 -28.11 -20.52
N ASP A 63 -12.53 -28.24 -19.40
CA ASP A 63 -12.07 -28.83 -18.13
C ASP A 63 -10.75 -28.22 -17.66
N LEU A 64 -10.65 -26.90 -17.75
CA LEU A 64 -9.48 -26.13 -17.33
C LEU A 64 -9.83 -25.29 -16.12
N ASP A 65 -8.97 -25.27 -15.13
CA ASP A 65 -9.10 -24.34 -14.00
C ASP A 65 -8.80 -22.91 -14.51
N TRP A 66 -9.81 -22.06 -14.52
CA TRP A 66 -9.69 -20.68 -14.98
C TRP A 66 -8.66 -19.88 -14.17
N GLN A 67 -8.45 -20.23 -12.87
CA GLN A 67 -7.49 -19.55 -11.99
C GLN A 67 -6.03 -19.84 -12.41
N GLU A 68 -5.76 -21.03 -12.92
CA GLU A 68 -4.43 -21.39 -13.47
C GLU A 68 -4.15 -20.75 -14.84
N LEU A 69 -5.19 -20.40 -15.59
CA LEU A 69 -5.05 -19.88 -16.94
C LEU A 69 -4.96 -18.37 -17.01
N VAL A 70 -5.52 -17.68 -16.01
CA VAL A 70 -5.48 -16.22 -15.98
C VAL A 70 -4.03 -15.79 -15.85
N CYS A 71 -3.59 -14.87 -16.70
CA CYS A 71 -2.45 -14.03 -16.39
C CYS A 71 -2.81 -13.21 -15.16
N ILE A 72 -2.66 -13.81 -13.98
CA ILE A 72 -2.44 -13.03 -12.78
C ILE A 72 -1.03 -12.49 -13.02
N PRO A 73 -0.85 -11.18 -13.27
CA PRO A 73 0.49 -10.65 -13.34
C PRO A 73 1.16 -11.11 -12.03
N GLU A 74 2.29 -11.81 -12.13
CA GLU A 74 3.10 -12.26 -10.97
C GLU A 74 3.54 -11.09 -10.08
N ASN A 75 3.09 -9.89 -10.39
CA ASN A 75 3.16 -8.63 -9.68
C ASN A 75 1.77 -8.09 -9.28
N ILE A 76 0.88 -8.93 -8.75
CA ILE A 76 0.01 -8.46 -7.67
C ILE A 76 0.84 -8.56 -6.37
N SER A 77 2.00 -7.99 -6.41
CA SER A 77 2.63 -7.29 -5.32
C SER A 77 1.59 -6.30 -4.80
N LEU A 78 1.38 -6.26 -3.54
CA LEU A 78 0.45 -5.45 -2.75
C LEU A 78 0.42 -3.93 -3.02
N VAL A 79 1.12 -3.45 -4.02
CA VAL A 79 0.95 -2.14 -4.65
C VAL A 79 -0.45 -1.98 -5.27
N SER A 80 -1.19 -3.06 -5.56
CA SER A 80 -2.51 -3.00 -6.18
C SER A 80 -3.69 -2.79 -5.22
N THR A 81 -3.49 -2.76 -3.91
CA THR A 81 -4.52 -2.27 -2.98
C THR A 81 -4.41 -0.77 -2.70
N LEU A 82 -3.36 -0.13 -3.18
CA LEU A 82 -3.30 1.32 -3.23
C LEU A 82 -4.06 1.78 -4.49
N PRO A 83 -5.00 2.72 -4.40
CA PRO A 83 -5.67 3.24 -5.56
C PRO A 83 -4.61 3.81 -6.52
N GLN A 84 -4.42 3.14 -7.66
CA GLN A 84 -3.72 3.73 -8.79
C GLN A 84 -4.68 4.75 -9.37
N PHE A 85 -4.31 6.01 -9.29
CA PHE A 85 -5.00 7.07 -10.02
C PHE A 85 -4.66 6.90 -11.51
N GLU A 86 -5.46 6.10 -12.22
CA GLU A 86 -5.52 6.10 -13.67
C GLU A 86 -6.40 7.28 -14.10
N GLY A 87 -5.83 8.46 -14.10
CA GLY A 87 -6.47 9.68 -14.60
C GLY A 87 -5.45 10.47 -15.38
N GLU A 88 -5.74 10.77 -16.65
CA GLU A 88 -5.02 11.72 -17.50
C GLU A 88 -5.24 13.19 -17.03
N GLY A 89 -5.15 13.45 -15.73
CA GLY A 89 -5.09 14.78 -15.17
C GLY A 89 -3.66 15.06 -14.71
N GLU A 90 -3.13 16.24 -14.97
CA GLU A 90 -1.90 16.70 -14.35
C GLU A 90 -2.09 16.66 -12.83
N LEU A 91 -1.56 15.60 -12.19
CA LEU A 91 -1.58 15.46 -10.74
C LEU A 91 -0.79 16.65 -10.17
N SER A 92 -1.44 17.49 -9.42
CA SER A 92 -0.73 18.52 -8.67
C SER A 92 0.37 17.82 -7.83
N PRO A 93 1.63 18.24 -7.93
CA PRO A 93 2.72 17.65 -7.15
C PRO A 93 2.50 17.86 -5.64
N PHE A 94 1.66 18.83 -5.28
CA PHE A 94 1.30 19.13 -3.90
C PHE A 94 -0.14 18.72 -3.63
N ASN A 95 -0.30 17.73 -2.77
CA ASN A 95 -1.61 17.20 -2.39
C ASN A 95 -1.69 16.98 -0.88
N PRO A 96 -2.10 17.99 -0.09
CA PRO A 96 -2.19 17.90 1.36
C PRO A 96 -3.28 16.94 1.84
N SER A 97 -4.28 16.62 0.99
CA SER A 97 -5.43 15.81 1.38
C SER A 97 -5.13 14.31 1.40
N TYR A 98 -4.13 13.86 0.65
CA TYR A 98 -3.80 12.43 0.51
C TYR A 98 -2.38 12.11 0.94
N PRO A 99 -2.12 10.91 1.46
CA PRO A 99 -0.77 10.44 1.68
C PRO A 99 0.01 10.36 0.36
N VAL A 100 1.29 10.68 0.40
CA VAL A 100 2.17 10.53 -0.76
C VAL A 100 2.17 9.07 -1.19
N ALA A 101 1.73 8.82 -2.41
CA ALA A 101 1.59 7.48 -2.97
C ALA A 101 2.80 7.06 -3.82
N HIS A 102 3.44 8.00 -4.54
CA HIS A 102 4.58 7.69 -5.41
C HIS A 102 5.90 8.10 -4.74
N PRO A 103 6.95 7.24 -4.77
CA PRO A 103 8.23 7.54 -4.12
C PRO A 103 8.85 8.88 -4.52
N ALA A 104 8.74 9.31 -5.78
CA ALA A 104 9.28 10.59 -6.21
C ALA A 104 8.69 11.80 -5.48
N GLY A 105 7.46 11.71 -4.97
CA GLY A 105 6.82 12.77 -4.16
C GLY A 105 7.19 12.73 -2.67
N PHE A 106 7.97 11.75 -2.21
CA PHE A 106 8.37 11.60 -0.82
C PHE A 106 9.73 12.24 -0.55
N PHE A 107 9.80 13.20 0.37
CA PHE A 107 11.00 13.97 0.68
C PHE A 107 11.50 13.72 2.10
N GLY A 108 12.81 13.69 2.27
CA GLY A 108 13.47 13.56 3.57
C GLY A 108 13.36 12.19 4.21
N ARG A 109 13.46 12.17 5.54
CA ARG A 109 13.37 10.96 6.37
C ARG A 109 14.48 9.93 6.10
N SER A 110 15.61 10.35 5.56
CA SER A 110 16.71 9.45 5.21
C SER A 110 17.21 8.62 6.39
N ARG A 111 17.22 9.20 7.60
CA ARG A 111 17.62 8.50 8.83
C ARG A 111 16.65 7.38 9.18
N GLU A 112 15.34 7.67 9.15
CA GLU A 112 14.27 6.71 9.42
C GLU A 112 14.28 5.58 8.39
N LEU A 113 14.43 5.92 7.10
CA LEU A 113 14.53 4.92 6.02
C LEU A 113 15.73 3.98 6.22
N HIS A 114 16.93 4.52 6.49
CA HIS A 114 18.11 3.71 6.76
C HIS A 114 17.89 2.74 7.92
N ARG A 115 17.29 3.22 9.01
CA ARG A 115 17.05 2.40 10.18
C ARG A 115 15.99 1.35 9.93
N CYS A 116 14.86 1.71 9.29
CA CYS A 116 13.79 0.76 8.95
C CYS A 116 14.31 -0.35 8.05
N PHE A 117 14.98 -0.02 6.95
CA PHE A 117 15.52 -1.04 6.05
C PHE A 117 16.66 -1.85 6.67
N GLY A 118 17.46 -1.25 7.55
CA GLY A 118 18.45 -1.99 8.34
C GLY A 118 17.82 -3.11 9.17
N LEU A 119 16.70 -2.80 9.84
CA LEU A 119 15.95 -3.76 10.66
C LEU A 119 15.20 -4.81 9.80
N LEU A 120 14.72 -4.44 8.63
CA LEU A 120 14.08 -5.36 7.69
C LEU A 120 15.07 -6.29 6.95
N LYS A 121 16.37 -5.97 6.93
CA LYS A 121 17.41 -6.87 6.43
C LYS A 121 17.82 -7.92 7.44
N SER A 122 17.57 -7.71 8.73
CA SER A 122 17.95 -8.66 9.79
C SER A 122 17.14 -9.96 9.72
N ARG A 123 17.66 -10.99 10.32
CA ARG A 123 16.93 -12.24 10.56
C ARG A 123 17.08 -12.61 12.03
N PRO A 124 15.99 -12.73 12.77
CA PRO A 124 14.58 -12.47 12.40
C PRO A 124 14.33 -10.99 12.01
N LEU A 125 13.28 -10.76 11.19
CA LEU A 125 12.80 -9.42 10.89
C LEU A 125 12.41 -8.70 12.19
N GLN A 126 12.61 -7.38 12.24
CA GLN A 126 12.37 -6.58 13.45
C GLN A 126 11.10 -5.73 13.30
N ASN A 127 10.34 -5.60 14.39
CA ASN A 127 9.13 -4.80 14.44
C ASN A 127 9.44 -3.32 14.69
N ILE A 128 8.65 -2.43 14.07
CA ILE A 128 8.88 -0.98 14.08
C ILE A 128 7.56 -0.27 14.42
N ALA A 129 7.61 0.76 15.28
CA ALA A 129 6.48 1.63 15.55
C ALA A 129 6.80 3.06 15.08
N ILE A 130 6.08 3.58 14.09
CA ILE A 130 6.24 4.94 13.60
C ILE A 130 5.27 5.84 14.36
N ILE A 131 5.82 6.71 15.21
CA ILE A 131 5.05 7.58 16.09
C ILE A 131 5.01 9.00 15.49
N GLY A 132 3.93 9.71 15.71
CA GLY A 132 3.85 11.12 15.32
C GLY A 132 2.44 11.68 15.36
N ALA A 133 2.35 12.99 15.44
CA ALA A 133 1.09 13.70 15.42
C ALA A 133 0.33 13.44 14.07
N LYS A 134 -0.94 13.80 14.07
CA LYS A 134 -1.74 13.74 12.81
C LYS A 134 -1.05 14.57 11.74
N LYS A 135 -1.01 14.06 10.50
CA LYS A 135 -0.41 14.74 9.34
C LYS A 135 1.13 14.94 9.40
N SER A 136 1.85 14.19 10.25
CA SER A 136 3.32 14.16 10.28
C SER A 136 3.95 13.32 9.14
N GLY A 137 3.14 12.66 8.30
CA GLY A 137 3.60 11.84 7.19
C GLY A 137 3.77 10.36 7.51
N LYS A 138 3.19 9.82 8.59
CA LYS A 138 3.30 8.38 8.98
C LYS A 138 2.84 7.44 7.86
N THR A 139 1.61 7.62 7.38
CA THR A 139 1.04 6.82 6.27
C THR A 139 1.87 6.94 4.98
N SER A 140 2.38 8.15 4.68
CA SER A 140 3.27 8.36 3.54
C SER A 140 4.58 7.58 3.69
N LEU A 141 5.14 7.51 4.89
CA LEU A 141 6.35 6.71 5.16
C LEU A 141 6.07 5.21 5.01
N LEU A 142 4.93 4.69 5.51
CA LEU A 142 4.55 3.27 5.30
C LEU A 142 4.46 2.94 3.82
N LYS A 143 3.77 3.76 3.04
CA LYS A 143 3.62 3.57 1.59
C LYS A 143 4.98 3.65 0.88
N HIS A 144 5.81 4.63 1.27
CA HIS A 144 7.15 4.78 0.70
C HIS A 144 8.04 3.57 0.96
N LEU A 145 8.05 3.01 2.17
CA LEU A 145 8.81 1.79 2.51
C LEU A 145 8.45 0.62 1.60
N ALA A 146 7.16 0.42 1.33
CA ALA A 146 6.70 -0.66 0.47
C ALA A 146 7.05 -0.44 -1.01
N GLN A 147 7.04 0.80 -1.49
CA GLN A 147 7.12 1.11 -2.92
C GLN A 147 8.54 1.41 -3.42
N ILE A 148 9.37 2.07 -2.62
CA ILE A 148 10.68 2.55 -3.05
C ILE A 148 11.59 1.44 -3.58
N THR A 149 11.46 0.23 -3.06
CA THR A 149 12.29 -0.92 -3.42
C THR A 149 11.87 -1.60 -4.73
N VAL A 150 10.65 -1.34 -5.20
CA VAL A 150 10.08 -1.95 -6.41
C VAL A 150 9.83 -0.92 -7.52
N THR A 151 9.98 0.38 -7.22
CA THR A 151 9.85 1.45 -8.21
C THR A 151 11.08 1.47 -9.12
N PRO A 152 10.89 1.48 -10.45
CA PRO A 152 11.99 1.58 -11.40
C PRO A 152 12.86 2.82 -11.15
N PRO A 153 14.21 2.72 -11.23
CA PRO A 153 15.11 3.85 -10.96
C PRO A 153 14.79 5.11 -11.80
N GLN A 154 14.25 4.93 -13.01
CA GLN A 154 13.90 6.05 -13.90
C GLN A 154 12.70 6.88 -13.39
N GLN A 155 11.91 6.32 -12.49
CA GLN A 155 10.77 6.99 -11.86
C GLN A 155 11.12 7.59 -10.49
N LEU A 156 12.36 7.46 -10.06
CA LEU A 156 12.86 8.04 -8.82
C LEU A 156 13.58 9.35 -9.09
N ARG A 157 13.62 10.24 -8.08
CA ARG A 157 14.50 11.40 -8.13
C ARG A 157 15.96 10.96 -8.00
N SER A 158 16.89 11.79 -8.49
CA SER A 158 18.32 11.51 -8.49
C SER A 158 18.93 11.35 -7.09
N ASP A 159 18.29 11.91 -6.05
CA ASP A 159 18.70 11.80 -4.64
C ASP A 159 18.14 10.54 -3.95
N GLN A 160 17.24 9.81 -4.61
CA GLN A 160 16.63 8.58 -4.09
C GLN A 160 17.34 7.34 -4.64
N LYS A 161 17.30 6.28 -3.86
CA LYS A 161 17.82 4.97 -4.24
C LYS A 161 16.79 3.88 -3.97
N SER A 162 16.79 2.84 -4.79
CA SER A 162 15.91 1.68 -4.66
C SER A 162 16.59 0.44 -4.07
N ASP A 163 17.93 0.47 -3.92
CA ASP A 163 18.76 -0.66 -3.47
C ASP A 163 18.73 -0.88 -1.94
N TRP A 164 17.61 -0.56 -1.32
CA TRP A 164 17.41 -0.70 0.12
C TRP A 164 17.42 -2.14 0.59
N LEU A 165 16.88 -3.07 -0.22
CA LEU A 165 16.80 -4.50 0.09
C LEU A 165 17.57 -5.31 -0.97
N PRO A 166 18.27 -6.40 -0.59
CA PRO A 166 19.06 -7.19 -1.54
C PRO A 166 18.20 -7.91 -2.58
N ASN A 167 17.00 -8.37 -2.19
CA ASN A 167 16.04 -9.07 -3.05
C ASN A 167 14.63 -8.53 -2.77
N PRO A 168 14.30 -7.31 -3.25
CA PRO A 168 13.04 -6.65 -2.89
C PRO A 168 11.78 -7.43 -3.31
N THR A 169 11.84 -8.18 -4.42
CA THR A 169 10.74 -9.00 -4.92
C THR A 169 10.39 -10.20 -4.04
N GLN A 170 11.29 -10.59 -3.14
CA GLN A 170 11.01 -11.64 -2.15
C GLN A 170 10.23 -11.12 -0.94
N TYR A 171 10.16 -9.80 -0.75
CA TYR A 171 9.40 -9.22 0.35
C TYR A 171 7.95 -9.06 -0.01
N LYS A 172 7.08 -9.58 0.84
CA LYS A 172 5.64 -9.35 0.76
C LYS A 172 5.26 -8.21 1.71
N TRP A 173 4.59 -7.21 1.18
CA TRP A 173 4.12 -6.06 1.93
C TRP A 173 2.59 -6.12 2.03
N VAL A 174 2.04 -6.05 3.22
CA VAL A 174 0.60 -6.10 3.46
C VAL A 174 0.19 -4.82 4.16
N PHE A 175 -0.55 -3.96 3.46
CA PHE A 175 -1.06 -2.72 4.04
C PHE A 175 -2.44 -2.95 4.66
N VAL A 176 -2.60 -2.52 5.90
CA VAL A 176 -3.83 -2.62 6.70
C VAL A 176 -4.18 -1.22 7.20
N ASP A 177 -5.21 -0.59 6.64
CA ASP A 177 -5.78 0.64 7.16
C ASP A 177 -6.79 0.30 8.26
N LEU A 178 -6.40 0.47 9.51
CA LEU A 178 -7.25 0.17 10.66
C LEU A 178 -8.36 1.22 10.88
N GLN A 179 -8.41 2.29 10.09
CA GLN A 179 -9.58 3.18 10.02
C GLN A 179 -10.71 2.57 9.18
N ASP A 180 -10.40 1.63 8.27
CA ASP A 180 -11.43 0.92 7.49
C ASP A 180 -12.28 0.05 8.43
N PRO A 181 -13.60 0.29 8.53
CA PRO A 181 -14.47 -0.49 9.41
C PRO A 181 -14.48 -1.99 9.09
N ARG A 182 -14.19 -2.37 7.84
CA ARG A 182 -14.14 -3.78 7.40
C ARG A 182 -12.97 -4.54 8.02
N LEU A 183 -11.90 -3.82 8.41
CA LEU A 183 -10.70 -4.38 9.05
C LEU A 183 -10.71 -4.23 10.57
N GLY A 184 -11.75 -3.64 11.14
CA GLY A 184 -11.96 -3.50 12.58
C GLY A 184 -12.53 -4.77 13.25
N SER A 185 -12.74 -5.86 12.52
CA SER A 185 -13.17 -7.16 13.04
C SER A 185 -12.13 -8.24 12.77
N ARG A 186 -12.10 -9.29 13.60
CA ARG A 186 -11.22 -10.46 13.39
C ARG A 186 -11.46 -11.09 12.03
N ASP A 187 -12.71 -11.36 11.66
CA ASP A 187 -13.05 -12.00 10.39
C ASP A 187 -12.58 -11.18 9.19
N GLY A 188 -12.84 -9.87 9.18
CA GLY A 188 -12.39 -8.97 8.12
C GLY A 188 -10.87 -8.89 8.01
N LEU A 189 -10.18 -8.78 9.14
CA LEU A 189 -8.73 -8.70 9.18
C LEU A 189 -8.06 -10.04 8.80
N PHE A 190 -8.59 -11.18 9.27
CA PHE A 190 -8.09 -12.50 8.88
C PHE A 190 -8.21 -12.73 7.38
N LYS A 191 -9.38 -12.46 6.80
CA LYS A 191 -9.59 -12.56 5.35
C LYS A 191 -8.64 -11.67 4.56
N HIS A 192 -8.40 -10.45 5.05
CA HIS A 192 -7.47 -9.52 4.40
C HIS A 192 -6.04 -10.05 4.43
N LEU A 193 -5.55 -10.47 5.60
CA LEU A 193 -4.18 -10.97 5.79
C LEU A 193 -3.96 -12.29 5.04
N LEU A 194 -4.89 -13.24 5.13
CA LEU A 194 -4.78 -14.52 4.44
C LEU A 194 -4.84 -14.36 2.91
N ARG A 195 -5.73 -13.49 2.41
CA ARG A 195 -5.76 -13.16 0.97
C ARG A 195 -4.44 -12.56 0.50
N ALA A 196 -3.83 -11.71 1.32
CA ALA A 196 -2.54 -11.11 1.00
C ALA A 196 -1.42 -12.14 0.86
N ILE A 197 -1.47 -13.27 1.57
CA ILE A 197 -0.51 -14.38 1.41
C ILE A 197 -0.94 -15.43 0.38
N GLY A 198 -2.05 -15.19 -0.34
CA GLY A 198 -2.52 -16.05 -1.42
C GLY A 198 -3.59 -17.07 -1.02
N LEU A 199 -4.14 -16.96 0.19
CA LEU A 199 -5.19 -17.84 0.69
C LEU A 199 -6.57 -17.14 0.64
N THR A 200 -7.58 -17.83 0.14
CA THR A 200 -8.96 -17.36 0.17
C THR A 200 -9.79 -18.30 1.03
N ILE A 201 -10.44 -17.74 2.06
CA ILE A 201 -11.29 -18.47 3.00
C ILE A 201 -12.60 -17.72 3.21
N ASP A 202 -13.67 -18.45 3.48
CA ASP A 202 -14.98 -17.86 3.77
C ASP A 202 -15.10 -17.44 5.24
N THR A 203 -14.66 -18.28 6.16
CA THR A 203 -14.63 -18.04 7.61
C THR A 203 -13.40 -18.67 8.22
N CYS A 204 -12.89 -18.08 9.30
CA CYS A 204 -11.70 -18.57 9.98
C CYS A 204 -11.77 -18.13 11.45
N ASP A 205 -11.58 -19.06 12.36
CA ASP A 205 -11.35 -18.73 13.76
C ASP A 205 -9.89 -18.38 14.02
N LEU A 206 -9.57 -18.01 15.25
CA LEU A 206 -8.22 -17.55 15.60
C LEU A 206 -7.19 -18.68 15.50
N GLU A 207 -7.54 -19.92 15.87
CA GLU A 207 -6.65 -21.07 15.82
C GLU A 207 -6.30 -21.42 14.37
N GLN A 208 -7.30 -21.53 13.52
CA GLN A 208 -7.12 -21.76 12.07
C GLN A 208 -6.31 -20.65 11.40
N PHE A 209 -6.55 -19.38 11.79
CA PHE A 209 -5.75 -18.27 11.29
C PHE A 209 -4.28 -18.41 11.66
N MET A 210 -3.97 -18.74 12.91
CA MET A 210 -2.62 -18.96 13.40
C MET A 210 -1.92 -20.09 12.65
N ASP A 211 -2.60 -21.21 12.43
CA ASP A 211 -2.08 -22.38 11.71
C ASP A 211 -1.80 -22.05 10.24
N LEU A 212 -2.73 -21.39 9.57
CA LEU A 212 -2.56 -20.98 8.17
C LEU A 212 -1.42 -20.00 8.00
N MET A 213 -1.34 -18.98 8.86
CA MET A 213 -0.25 -18.01 8.83
C MET A 213 1.11 -18.67 9.07
N SER A 214 1.25 -19.49 10.12
CA SER A 214 2.52 -20.16 10.44
C SER A 214 2.98 -21.11 9.34
N THR A 215 2.06 -21.79 8.67
CA THR A 215 2.38 -22.74 7.58
C THR A 215 2.79 -22.02 6.29
N HIS A 216 2.17 -20.89 5.97
CA HIS A 216 2.32 -20.24 4.66
C HIS A 216 3.26 -19.03 4.65
N LEU A 217 3.76 -18.58 5.81
CA LEU A 217 4.77 -17.52 5.89
C LEU A 217 6.17 -18.01 5.53
N GLN A 218 6.39 -18.37 4.26
CA GLN A 218 7.65 -18.91 3.75
C GLN A 218 8.63 -17.85 3.23
N GLN A 219 8.19 -16.60 3.12
CA GLN A 219 8.98 -15.47 2.61
C GLN A 219 8.89 -14.27 3.55
N PRO A 220 9.87 -13.36 3.50
CA PRO A 220 9.82 -12.14 4.29
C PRO A 220 8.51 -11.37 4.06
N THR A 221 7.71 -11.23 5.11
CA THR A 221 6.40 -10.58 5.06
C THR A 221 6.38 -9.43 6.06
N VAL A 222 6.04 -8.24 5.59
CA VAL A 222 5.92 -7.03 6.40
C VAL A 222 4.47 -6.58 6.39
N ILE A 223 3.82 -6.63 7.56
CA ILE A 223 2.45 -6.14 7.74
C ILE A 223 2.52 -4.71 8.24
N LEU A 224 1.95 -3.79 7.45
CA LEU A 224 1.88 -2.36 7.74
C LEU A 224 0.53 -2.04 8.36
N LEU A 225 0.50 -1.82 9.69
CA LEU A 225 -0.71 -1.49 10.47
C LEU A 225 -0.83 0.03 10.60
N ASP A 226 -1.62 0.66 9.75
CA ASP A 226 -1.79 2.11 9.79
C ASP A 226 -2.90 2.51 10.75
N GLU A 227 -2.66 3.61 11.51
CA GLU A 227 -3.60 4.23 12.47
C GLU A 227 -4.16 3.25 13.52
N ILE A 228 -3.26 2.52 14.24
CA ILE A 228 -3.67 1.55 15.27
C ILE A 228 -4.53 2.18 16.36
N ASP A 229 -4.37 3.48 16.62
CA ASP A 229 -5.23 4.26 17.54
C ASP A 229 -6.73 4.10 17.23
N ALA A 230 -7.08 3.83 15.97
CA ALA A 230 -8.47 3.74 15.56
C ALA A 230 -9.17 2.50 16.12
N VAL A 231 -8.50 1.35 16.15
CA VAL A 231 -9.08 0.10 16.65
C VAL A 231 -8.96 -0.04 18.15
N LEU A 232 -7.85 0.44 18.77
CA LEU A 232 -7.67 0.35 20.21
C LEU A 232 -8.66 1.24 21.00
N LYS A 233 -9.26 2.24 20.37
CA LYS A 233 -10.28 3.12 20.94
C LYS A 233 -11.71 2.68 20.64
N ARG A 234 -11.89 1.64 19.84
CA ARG A 234 -13.21 1.11 19.49
C ARG A 234 -13.50 -0.13 20.36
N ASP A 235 -14.77 -0.29 20.70
CA ASP A 235 -15.24 -1.58 21.21
C ASP A 235 -15.35 -2.53 20.01
N CYS A 236 -14.35 -3.38 19.83
CA CYS A 236 -14.26 -4.32 18.73
C CYS A 236 -13.68 -5.67 19.21
N ASP A 237 -13.76 -6.70 18.38
CA ASP A 237 -13.33 -8.06 18.72
C ASP A 237 -11.79 -8.29 18.57
N LEU A 238 -11.02 -7.21 18.32
CA LEU A 238 -9.55 -7.23 18.33
C LEU A 238 -9.02 -7.05 19.75
N ASP A 239 -9.33 -8.01 20.61
CA ASP A 239 -8.97 -8.02 22.02
C ASP A 239 -7.50 -8.41 22.31
N ASP A 240 -7.12 -8.48 23.58
CA ASP A 240 -5.77 -8.84 23.99
C ASP A 240 -5.34 -10.23 23.50
N LEU A 241 -6.24 -11.22 23.44
CA LEU A 241 -5.94 -12.55 22.93
C LEU A 241 -5.58 -12.50 21.43
N PHE A 242 -6.28 -11.70 20.65
CA PHE A 242 -5.94 -11.47 19.25
C PHE A 242 -4.54 -10.85 19.12
N TRP A 243 -4.22 -9.78 19.87
CA TRP A 243 -2.91 -9.14 19.81
C TRP A 243 -1.78 -10.06 20.29
N GLU A 244 -2.00 -10.85 21.34
CA GLU A 244 -1.05 -11.87 21.80
C GLU A 244 -0.75 -12.91 20.71
N SER A 245 -1.76 -13.31 19.98
CA SER A 245 -1.62 -14.25 18.86
C SER A 245 -0.74 -13.68 17.74
N LEU A 246 -0.92 -12.42 17.36
CA LEU A 246 -0.05 -11.74 16.40
C LEU A 246 1.41 -11.66 16.90
N ARG A 247 1.60 -11.37 18.20
CA ARG A 247 2.93 -11.41 18.81
C ARG A 247 3.55 -12.80 18.71
N SER A 248 2.79 -13.82 19.05
CA SER A 248 3.24 -15.22 18.99
C SER A 248 3.65 -15.61 17.56
N LEU A 249 2.87 -15.23 16.55
CA LEU A 249 3.23 -15.44 15.14
C LEU A 249 4.58 -14.79 14.81
N ALA A 250 4.77 -13.51 15.14
CA ALA A 250 6.00 -12.82 14.82
C ALA A 250 7.22 -13.40 15.53
N SER A 251 7.07 -13.79 16.82
CA SER A 251 8.19 -14.18 17.67
C SER A 251 8.57 -15.67 17.57
N HIS A 252 7.59 -16.55 17.31
CA HIS A 252 7.78 -17.99 17.48
C HIS A 252 7.38 -18.85 16.28
N HIS A 253 6.40 -18.41 15.47
CA HIS A 253 5.76 -19.27 14.48
C HIS A 253 6.03 -18.90 13.02
N SER A 254 6.71 -17.78 12.77
CA SER A 254 7.02 -17.31 11.41
C SER A 254 8.43 -17.63 10.92
N GLY A 255 9.24 -18.37 11.70
CA GLY A 255 10.65 -18.59 11.35
C GLY A 255 11.47 -17.30 11.18
N GLY A 256 11.02 -16.18 11.75
CA GLY A 256 11.64 -14.86 11.59
C GLY A 256 11.29 -14.16 10.28
N HIS A 257 10.31 -14.67 9.54
CA HIS A 257 9.86 -14.10 8.27
C HIS A 257 8.77 -13.02 8.41
N LEU A 258 8.24 -12.78 9.60
CA LEU A 258 7.18 -11.79 9.84
C LEU A 258 7.69 -10.59 10.63
N ALA A 259 7.35 -9.39 10.17
CA ALA A 259 7.47 -8.17 10.95
C ALA A 259 6.22 -7.31 10.83
N PHE A 260 5.94 -6.56 11.88
CA PHE A 260 4.92 -5.51 11.90
C PHE A 260 5.59 -4.15 11.89
N ILE A 261 5.05 -3.25 11.05
CA ILE A 261 5.33 -1.82 11.14
C ILE A 261 4.00 -1.14 11.43
N LEU A 262 3.85 -0.56 12.60
CA LEU A 262 2.62 0.15 12.96
C LEU A 262 2.81 1.67 12.97
N THR A 263 1.72 2.40 12.80
CA THR A 263 1.67 3.84 13.06
C THR A 263 0.75 4.15 14.23
N SER A 264 1.17 5.12 15.05
CA SER A 264 0.41 5.60 16.21
C SER A 264 0.70 7.07 16.49
N ARG A 265 -0.11 7.70 17.33
CA ARG A 265 0.14 9.08 17.79
C ARG A 265 1.07 9.14 19.00
N GLU A 266 1.09 8.09 19.79
CA GLU A 266 1.94 7.94 20.96
C GLU A 266 2.60 6.56 20.97
N HIS A 267 3.52 6.33 21.90
CA HIS A 267 4.21 5.05 21.99
C HIS A 267 3.19 3.90 22.17
N PRO A 268 3.32 2.77 21.45
CA PRO A 268 2.34 1.68 21.46
C PRO A 268 1.98 1.18 22.85
N THR A 269 2.97 1.08 23.75
CA THR A 269 2.74 0.65 25.15
C THR A 269 1.89 1.63 25.94
N HIS A 270 2.09 2.94 25.74
CA HIS A 270 1.27 3.97 26.39
C HIS A 270 -0.14 3.97 25.83
N LEU A 271 -0.27 3.90 24.51
CA LEU A 271 -1.56 3.83 23.84
C LEU A 271 -2.37 2.64 24.33
N ALA A 272 -1.77 1.44 24.38
CA ALA A 272 -2.42 0.24 24.88
C ALA A 272 -2.90 0.40 26.32
N ALA A 273 -2.03 0.89 27.21
CA ALA A 273 -2.38 1.13 28.62
C ALA A 273 -3.54 2.12 28.77
N HIS A 274 -3.54 3.23 27.99
CA HIS A 274 -4.61 4.24 28.02
C HIS A 274 -5.94 3.72 27.48
N THR A 275 -5.91 2.72 26.59
CA THR A 275 -7.11 2.13 25.98
C THR A 275 -7.55 0.83 26.65
N GLY A 276 -6.89 0.44 27.76
CA GLY A 276 -7.25 -0.73 28.57
C GLY A 276 -6.72 -2.06 28.02
N HIS A 277 -5.78 -2.04 27.08
CA HIS A 277 -5.11 -3.23 26.55
C HIS A 277 -3.85 -3.55 27.36
N SER A 278 -3.64 -4.84 27.62
CA SER A 278 -2.49 -5.36 28.39
C SER A 278 -1.61 -6.29 27.56
N SER A 279 -1.94 -6.53 26.31
CA SER A 279 -1.23 -7.47 25.46
C SER A 279 0.25 -7.12 25.28
N PRO A 280 1.16 -8.08 25.45
CA PRO A 280 2.58 -7.88 25.24
C PRO A 280 2.96 -7.64 23.77
N PHE A 281 2.03 -7.71 22.82
CA PHE A 281 2.23 -7.31 21.44
C PHE A 281 2.77 -5.87 21.33
N PHE A 282 2.28 -4.97 22.16
CA PHE A 282 2.68 -3.57 22.12
C PHE A 282 4.12 -3.31 22.63
N ASN A 283 4.78 -4.34 23.17
CA ASN A 283 6.16 -4.27 23.68
C ASN A 283 7.24 -4.76 22.70
N ILE A 284 6.83 -5.32 21.53
CA ILE A 284 7.81 -5.93 20.58
C ILE A 284 8.45 -4.92 19.62
N PHE A 285 8.11 -3.65 19.70
CA PHE A 285 8.57 -2.61 18.79
C PHE A 285 9.87 -1.97 19.31
N GLY A 286 11.01 -2.58 18.96
CA GLY A 286 12.32 -2.15 19.44
C GLY A 286 12.84 -0.84 18.84
N TYR A 287 12.25 -0.37 17.75
CA TYR A 287 12.53 0.92 17.15
C TYR A 287 11.24 1.72 16.95
N ALA A 288 11.19 2.89 17.56
CA ALA A 288 9.98 3.71 17.61
C ALA A 288 10.30 5.18 17.30
N PRO A 289 10.61 5.54 16.03
CA PRO A 289 10.91 6.91 15.65
C PRO A 289 9.69 7.81 15.77
N ILE A 290 9.95 9.04 16.25
CA ILE A 290 8.92 10.09 16.33
C ILE A 290 9.08 11.01 15.12
N LEU A 291 8.05 11.04 14.25
CA LEU A 291 8.04 11.92 13.09
C LEU A 291 7.53 13.32 13.47
N GLY A 292 8.41 14.29 13.33
CA GLY A 292 8.10 15.72 13.44
C GLY A 292 8.20 16.45 12.11
N ALA A 293 8.61 17.70 12.14
CA ALA A 293 8.95 18.50 10.96
C ALA A 293 10.05 17.84 10.12
N LEU A 294 10.14 18.17 8.84
CA LEU A 294 11.28 17.81 7.98
C LEU A 294 12.51 18.63 8.36
N ALA A 295 13.69 18.12 8.02
CA ALA A 295 14.87 18.99 8.02
C ALA A 295 14.66 20.12 7.00
N GLU A 296 15.16 21.32 7.29
CA GLU A 296 14.94 22.48 6.40
C GLU A 296 15.44 22.23 4.98
N SER A 297 16.58 21.54 4.82
CA SER A 297 17.09 21.13 3.51
C SER A 297 16.11 20.28 2.72
N ASP A 298 15.47 19.32 3.38
CA ASP A 298 14.48 18.42 2.75
C ASP A 298 13.18 19.17 2.42
N ALA A 299 12.77 20.08 3.31
CA ALA A 299 11.61 20.96 3.10
C ALA A 299 11.83 21.89 1.90
N ARG A 300 13.02 22.49 1.78
CA ARG A 300 13.38 23.32 0.62
C ARG A 300 13.39 22.51 -0.68
N THR A 301 13.93 21.29 -0.65
CA THR A 301 13.88 20.39 -1.82
C THR A 301 12.45 20.06 -2.23
N LEU A 302 11.54 19.85 -1.27
CA LEU A 302 10.12 19.65 -1.54
C LEU A 302 9.50 20.89 -2.20
N VAL A 303 9.72 22.09 -1.66
CA VAL A 303 9.17 23.33 -2.21
C VAL A 303 9.70 23.60 -3.63
N GLN A 304 11.00 23.33 -3.87
CA GLN A 304 11.66 23.49 -5.17
C GLN A 304 11.26 22.44 -6.21
N SER A 305 10.53 21.37 -5.81
CA SER A 305 10.01 20.38 -6.74
C SER A 305 8.76 20.85 -7.51
N SER A 306 8.33 22.08 -7.29
CA SER A 306 7.23 22.70 -8.04
C SER A 306 7.52 22.74 -9.54
N PRO A 307 6.54 22.39 -10.40
CA PRO A 307 6.69 22.48 -11.86
C PRO A 307 6.85 23.93 -12.35
N LEU A 308 6.31 24.88 -11.60
CA LEU A 308 6.54 26.31 -11.80
C LEU A 308 7.46 26.81 -10.69
N PRO A 309 8.61 27.41 -11.01
CA PRO A 309 9.58 27.84 -10.00
C PRO A 309 9.00 28.94 -9.10
N PHE A 310 9.12 28.76 -7.79
CA PHE A 310 8.75 29.78 -6.83
C PHE A 310 9.87 30.80 -6.64
N ALA A 311 9.49 32.06 -6.39
CA ALA A 311 10.47 33.10 -6.07
C ALA A 311 11.18 32.78 -4.72
N PRO A 312 12.46 33.17 -4.55
CA PRO A 312 13.20 32.91 -3.30
C PRO A 312 12.46 33.40 -2.05
N ASP A 313 11.87 34.58 -2.09
CA ASP A 313 11.10 35.15 -0.97
C ASP A 313 9.85 34.33 -0.64
N ASP A 314 9.21 33.72 -1.65
CA ASP A 314 8.07 32.83 -1.44
C ASP A 314 8.50 31.50 -0.83
N ILE A 315 9.63 30.97 -1.27
CA ILE A 315 10.22 29.75 -0.66
C ILE A 315 10.51 30.01 0.82
N ASP A 316 11.19 31.10 1.14
CA ASP A 316 11.54 31.44 2.53
C ASP A 316 10.27 31.69 3.39
N TRP A 317 9.25 32.32 2.81
CA TRP A 317 7.99 32.53 3.48
C TRP A 317 7.27 31.19 3.76
N ILE A 318 7.18 30.28 2.77
CA ILE A 318 6.58 28.94 2.92
C ILE A 318 7.29 28.13 4.01
N ILE A 319 8.62 28.10 3.99
CA ILE A 319 9.42 27.41 5.00
C ILE A 319 9.13 27.94 6.41
N THR A 320 9.10 29.28 6.54
CA THR A 320 8.86 29.96 7.82
C THR A 320 7.44 29.67 8.34
N GLN A 321 6.40 29.83 7.49
CA GLN A 321 5.02 29.66 7.93
C GLN A 321 4.64 28.19 8.19
N SER A 322 5.25 27.26 7.48
CA SER A 322 4.99 25.83 7.66
C SER A 322 5.80 25.20 8.81
N GLU A 323 6.82 25.90 9.33
CA GLU A 323 7.81 25.33 10.27
C GLU A 323 8.34 23.97 9.78
N CYS A 324 8.48 23.82 8.47
CA CYS A 324 8.89 22.57 7.80
C CYS A 324 7.96 21.36 8.08
N TRP A 325 6.73 21.59 8.55
CA TRP A 325 5.77 20.54 8.81
C TRP A 325 5.21 19.97 7.49
N PRO A 326 5.31 18.66 7.21
CA PRO A 326 5.05 18.11 5.87
C PRO A 326 3.72 18.51 5.26
N PHE A 327 2.65 18.43 6.06
CA PHE A 327 1.31 18.79 5.60
C PHE A 327 1.17 20.30 5.29
N LEU A 328 1.74 21.15 6.15
CA LEU A 328 1.66 22.60 5.99
C LEU A 328 2.49 23.08 4.79
N LEU A 329 3.64 22.42 4.54
CA LEU A 329 4.43 22.62 3.32
C LEU A 329 3.61 22.33 2.07
N GLN A 330 2.97 21.15 2.00
CA GLN A 330 2.14 20.75 0.87
C GLN A 330 1.00 21.76 0.63
N LEU A 331 0.35 22.20 1.71
CA LEU A 331 -0.75 23.16 1.65
C LEU A 331 -0.30 24.50 1.07
N LEU A 332 0.76 25.08 1.62
CA LEU A 332 1.25 26.39 1.16
C LEU A 332 1.85 26.32 -0.26
N CYS A 333 2.53 25.21 -0.61
CA CYS A 333 3.00 25.00 -1.97
C CYS A 333 1.84 24.89 -2.97
N GLN A 334 0.74 24.25 -2.58
CA GLN A 334 -0.46 24.17 -3.42
C GLN A 334 -1.03 25.58 -3.65
N CYS A 335 -1.23 26.38 -2.59
CA CYS A 335 -1.74 27.75 -2.73
C CYS A 335 -0.82 28.60 -3.64
N ARG A 336 0.50 28.48 -3.50
CA ARG A 336 1.43 29.23 -4.34
C ARG A 336 1.40 28.77 -5.80
N LEU A 337 1.33 27.48 -6.04
CA LEU A 337 1.26 26.92 -7.40
C LEU A 337 -0.04 27.36 -8.10
N GLU A 338 -1.17 27.33 -7.40
CA GLU A 338 -2.46 27.80 -7.90
C GLU A 338 -2.41 29.30 -8.27
N ALA A 339 -1.78 30.14 -7.43
CA ALA A 339 -1.61 31.56 -7.73
C ALA A 339 -0.71 31.83 -8.97
N LEU A 340 0.30 30.98 -9.20
CA LEU A 340 1.10 31.09 -10.42
C LEU A 340 0.35 30.66 -11.69
N GLN A 341 -0.64 29.78 -11.55
CA GLN A 341 -1.50 29.33 -12.65
C GLN A 341 -2.68 30.31 -12.90
N HIS A 342 -3.07 31.03 -11.85
CA HIS A 342 -4.23 31.93 -11.83
C HIS A 342 -3.82 33.34 -11.33
N PRO A 343 -3.44 34.26 -12.23
CA PRO A 343 -2.89 35.57 -11.85
C PRO A 343 -3.79 36.42 -10.92
N GLU A 344 -5.08 36.16 -10.91
CA GLU A 344 -6.04 36.79 -10.01
C GLU A 344 -5.84 36.45 -8.53
N LEU A 345 -5.13 35.37 -8.23
CA LEU A 345 -4.82 34.91 -6.87
C LEU A 345 -3.44 35.40 -6.36
N GLU A 346 -2.65 36.08 -7.22
CA GLU A 346 -1.27 36.46 -6.90
C GLU A 346 -1.16 37.36 -5.67
N GLU A 347 -2.13 38.28 -5.47
CA GLU A 347 -2.11 39.19 -4.33
C GLU A 347 -2.64 38.56 -3.04
N THR A 348 -3.46 37.52 -3.12
CA THR A 348 -4.18 36.95 -1.95
C THR A 348 -3.63 35.63 -1.45
N TRP A 349 -2.85 34.87 -2.23
CA TRP A 349 -2.44 33.49 -1.90
C TRP A 349 -1.79 33.32 -0.52
N LYS A 350 -1.03 34.33 -0.06
CA LYS A 350 -0.42 34.28 1.30
C LYS A 350 -1.47 34.39 2.39
N GLN A 351 -2.47 35.25 2.18
CA GLN A 351 -3.57 35.39 3.13
C GLN A 351 -4.42 34.11 3.14
N ASP A 352 -4.77 33.60 1.96
CA ASP A 352 -5.57 32.39 1.80
C ASP A 352 -4.84 31.19 2.44
N GLY A 353 -3.52 31.08 2.22
CA GLY A 353 -2.67 30.07 2.87
C GLY A 353 -2.70 30.18 4.40
N LEU A 354 -2.56 31.39 4.96
CA LEU A 354 -2.62 31.60 6.42
C LEU A 354 -4.01 31.30 7.00
N GLU A 355 -5.08 31.60 6.29
CA GLU A 355 -6.44 31.26 6.72
C GLU A 355 -6.63 29.74 6.79
N GLN A 356 -6.15 29.01 5.78
CA GLN A 356 -6.17 27.56 5.81
C GLN A 356 -5.31 26.98 6.95
N LEU A 357 -4.13 27.54 7.22
CA LEU A 357 -3.28 27.11 8.34
C LEU A 357 -3.98 27.24 9.69
N LYS A 358 -4.75 28.31 9.93
CA LYS A 358 -5.48 28.54 11.20
C LYS A 358 -6.38 27.37 11.58
N PHE A 359 -7.05 26.72 10.62
CA PHE A 359 -7.88 25.55 10.87
C PHE A 359 -7.11 24.35 11.43
N TYR A 360 -5.81 24.28 11.19
CA TYR A 360 -4.95 23.17 11.60
C TYR A 360 -4.10 23.46 12.83
N LEU A 361 -3.80 24.74 13.09
CA LEU A 361 -3.00 25.17 14.25
C LEU A 361 -3.85 25.39 15.51
N GLN A 362 -5.18 25.53 15.40
CA GLN A 362 -6.11 25.73 16.52
C GLN A 362 -6.54 24.43 17.21
N LYS A 363 -5.87 23.31 16.97
CA LYS A 363 -6.09 22.02 17.62
C LYS A 363 -4.82 21.58 18.31
#